data_de48661e89167ceb7ee965e140a4bee5
#
_entry.id   de48661e89167ceb7ee965e140a4bee5
#
_cell.length_a   1.000
_cell.length_b   1.000
_cell.length_c   1.000
_cell.angle_alpha   90.00
_cell.angle_beta   90.00
_cell.angle_gamma   90.00
#
_symmetry.space_group_name_H-M   'P 1'
#
loop_
_entity.id
_entity.type
_entity.pdbx_description
1 polymer ?
#
loop_
_entity_poly.entity_id
_entity_poly.type
_entity_poly.pdbx_seq_one_letter_code
_entity_poly.pdbx_strand_id
1 'polypeptide(L)'
;TRRALKGFRPNSGSPNEDIQWNNATLRQRARMLYMSAPVATAAINTNRTNVIGSGLSLQATVDRDVLGISKEAAEAWQQRAEKEFQMWAGNARNCDALGLNTFDSLQQLVIKSALVSGDCFVLLKRVPSTKMSPYSMRLHVIEADRISTPIWCRNAVLRNGITDGVVPEGKPGAG
;
A
#
# COMPACT_ATOMS: atom_id res chain seq x y z
N THR A 1 -28.25 12.54 -31.71
CA THR A 1 -27.40 12.39 -30.51
C THR A 1 -28.28 11.99 -29.34
N ARG A 2 -28.00 10.89 -28.64
CA ARG A 2 -28.80 10.42 -27.49
C ARG A 2 -28.79 11.50 -26.39
N ARG A 3 -29.95 11.82 -25.83
CA ARG A 3 -30.09 12.83 -24.75
C ARG A 3 -29.14 12.58 -23.56
N ALA A 4 -28.86 11.32 -23.26
CA ALA A 4 -27.93 10.90 -22.19
C ALA A 4 -26.45 11.30 -22.45
N LEU A 5 -26.09 11.59 -23.70
CA LEU A 5 -24.73 12.01 -24.07
C LEU A 5 -24.65 13.52 -24.35
N LYS A 6 -25.72 14.26 -24.12
CA LYS A 6 -25.74 15.71 -24.29
C LYS A 6 -24.87 16.35 -23.21
N GLY A 7 -23.71 16.87 -23.58
CA GLY A 7 -22.73 17.42 -22.67
C GLY A 7 -21.52 16.53 -22.40
N PHE A 8 -21.51 15.27 -22.90
CA PHE A 8 -20.33 14.45 -22.92
C PHE A 8 -19.37 14.99 -23.99
N ARG A 9 -18.33 15.68 -23.53
CA ARG A 9 -17.24 16.19 -24.38
C ARG A 9 -15.98 15.45 -23.96
N PRO A 10 -15.57 14.38 -24.66
CA PRO A 10 -14.30 13.74 -24.38
C PRO A 10 -13.18 14.73 -24.71
N ASN A 11 -12.42 15.12 -23.71
CA ASN A 11 -11.14 15.82 -23.89
C ASN A 11 -10.04 14.77 -23.98
N SER A 12 -9.15 14.92 -24.93
CA SER A 12 -7.90 14.17 -24.98
C SER A 12 -6.81 15.01 -24.26
N GLY A 13 -6.64 14.75 -22.98
CA GLY A 13 -5.54 15.30 -22.19
C GLY A 13 -4.46 14.23 -21.93
N SER A 14 -3.32 14.65 -21.44
CA SER A 14 -2.36 13.70 -20.86
C SER A 14 -2.93 13.09 -19.59
N PRO A 15 -2.55 11.87 -19.20
CA PRO A 15 -2.97 11.28 -17.92
C PRO A 15 -2.66 12.19 -16.72
N ASN A 16 -1.59 12.97 -16.81
CA ASN A 16 -1.21 13.93 -15.79
C ASN A 16 -2.20 15.08 -15.67
N GLU A 17 -2.68 15.62 -16.81
CA GLU A 17 -3.67 16.69 -16.82
C GLU A 17 -5.06 16.20 -16.39
N ASP A 18 -5.49 15.05 -16.88
CA ASP A 18 -6.83 14.53 -16.61
C ASP A 18 -6.98 13.96 -15.20
N ILE A 19 -5.93 13.33 -14.65
CA ILE A 19 -5.98 12.66 -13.35
C ILE A 19 -5.51 13.59 -12.23
N GLN A 20 -4.39 14.26 -12.37
CA GLN A 20 -3.77 15.01 -11.27
C GLN A 20 -4.69 16.12 -10.73
N TRP A 21 -5.30 16.91 -11.62
CA TRP A 21 -6.22 17.98 -11.22
C TRP A 21 -7.54 17.48 -10.64
N ASN A 22 -7.97 16.28 -11.03
CA ASN A 22 -9.24 15.69 -10.63
C ASN A 22 -9.10 14.61 -9.55
N ASN A 23 -7.88 14.29 -9.12
CA ASN A 23 -7.59 13.15 -8.26
C ASN A 23 -8.44 13.13 -6.97
N ALA A 24 -8.54 14.25 -6.25
CA ALA A 24 -9.36 14.36 -5.06
C ALA A 24 -10.85 14.05 -5.34
N THR A 25 -11.39 14.61 -6.42
CA THR A 25 -12.78 14.38 -6.84
C THR A 25 -13.01 12.93 -7.27
N LEU A 26 -12.07 12.35 -8.01
CA LEU A 26 -12.13 10.95 -8.44
C LEU A 26 -12.13 10.00 -7.26
N ARG A 27 -11.26 10.21 -6.27
CA ARG A 27 -11.21 9.42 -5.03
C ARG A 27 -12.50 9.51 -4.23
N GLN A 28 -13.05 10.71 -4.06
CA GLN A 28 -14.33 10.91 -3.37
C GLN A 28 -15.47 10.17 -4.06
N ARG A 29 -15.57 10.28 -5.39
CA ARG A 29 -16.60 9.61 -6.18
C ARG A 29 -16.42 8.09 -6.17
N ALA A 30 -15.22 7.58 -6.25
CA ALA A 30 -14.91 6.15 -6.19
C ALA A 30 -15.30 5.55 -4.82
N ARG A 31 -15.00 6.23 -3.72
CA ARG A 31 -15.41 5.83 -2.37
C ARG A 31 -16.93 5.84 -2.21
N MET A 32 -17.57 6.89 -2.71
CA MET A 32 -19.03 6.99 -2.69
C MET A 32 -19.68 5.87 -3.51
N LEU A 33 -19.14 5.57 -4.67
CA LEU A 33 -19.59 4.47 -5.52
C LEU A 33 -19.39 3.10 -4.82
N TYR A 34 -18.24 2.88 -4.19
CA TYR A 34 -17.97 1.67 -3.40
C TYR A 34 -18.97 1.50 -2.25
N MET A 35 -19.37 2.57 -1.58
CA MET A 35 -20.32 2.52 -0.46
C MET A 35 -21.78 2.37 -0.90
N SER A 36 -22.15 2.92 -2.05
CA SER A 36 -23.56 3.05 -2.47
C SER A 36 -24.00 2.06 -3.56
N ALA A 37 -23.05 1.52 -4.35
CA ALA A 37 -23.37 0.66 -5.48
C ALA A 37 -22.96 -0.80 -5.25
N PRO A 38 -23.90 -1.73 -5.04
CA PRO A 38 -23.60 -3.13 -4.75
C PRO A 38 -22.69 -3.81 -5.80
N VAL A 39 -22.86 -3.44 -7.07
CA VAL A 39 -22.03 -3.98 -8.17
C VAL A 39 -20.57 -3.55 -8.04
N ALA A 40 -20.32 -2.27 -7.71
CA ALA A 40 -18.97 -1.78 -7.50
C ALA A 40 -18.33 -2.42 -6.27
N THR A 41 -19.09 -2.52 -5.18
CA THR A 41 -18.66 -3.22 -3.95
C THR A 41 -18.32 -4.68 -4.23
N ALA A 42 -19.16 -5.39 -4.97
CA ALA A 42 -18.93 -6.78 -5.35
C ALA A 42 -17.65 -6.92 -6.22
N ALA A 43 -17.46 -6.07 -7.21
CA ALA A 43 -16.27 -6.09 -8.06
C ALA A 43 -14.98 -5.92 -7.25
N ILE A 44 -14.91 -4.93 -6.36
CA ILE A 44 -13.74 -4.69 -5.50
C ILE A 44 -13.50 -5.86 -4.55
N ASN A 45 -14.56 -6.36 -3.90
CA ASN A 45 -14.44 -7.47 -2.96
C ASN A 45 -14.03 -8.78 -3.65
N THR A 46 -14.53 -9.05 -4.86
CA THR A 46 -14.13 -10.21 -5.66
C THR A 46 -12.65 -10.15 -6.02
N ASN A 47 -12.15 -8.99 -6.47
CA ASN A 47 -10.73 -8.79 -6.73
C ASN A 47 -9.89 -9.01 -5.46
N ARG A 48 -10.28 -8.42 -4.34
CA ARG A 48 -9.60 -8.62 -3.05
C ARG A 48 -9.53 -10.10 -2.66
N THR A 49 -10.65 -10.81 -2.79
CA THR A 49 -10.74 -12.23 -2.43
C THR A 49 -9.90 -13.11 -3.36
N ASN A 50 -9.91 -12.82 -4.67
CA ASN A 50 -9.17 -13.61 -5.64
C ASN A 50 -7.66 -13.35 -5.61
N VAL A 51 -7.23 -12.12 -5.28
CA VAL A 51 -5.80 -11.74 -5.25
C VAL A 51 -5.16 -12.10 -3.91
N ILE A 52 -5.80 -11.78 -2.80
CA ILE A 52 -5.24 -11.99 -1.46
C ILE A 52 -5.79 -13.26 -0.80
N GLY A 53 -7.10 -13.54 -0.96
CA GLY A 53 -7.75 -14.67 -0.30
C GLY A 53 -7.60 -14.62 1.21
N SER A 54 -7.03 -15.69 1.77
CA SER A 54 -6.71 -15.80 3.19
C SER A 54 -5.40 -15.13 3.62
N GLY A 55 -4.68 -14.54 2.68
CA GLY A 55 -3.37 -13.93 2.88
C GLY A 55 -2.28 -14.60 2.03
N LEU A 56 -1.27 -13.82 1.63
CA LEU A 56 -0.10 -14.31 0.92
C LEU A 56 0.93 -14.81 1.93
N SER A 57 1.40 -16.05 1.76
CA SER A 57 2.41 -16.66 2.61
C SER A 57 3.82 -16.48 2.05
N LEU A 58 4.80 -16.44 2.93
CA LEU A 58 6.19 -16.47 2.55
C LEU A 58 6.60 -17.90 2.16
N GLN A 59 7.19 -18.05 0.99
CA GLN A 59 7.94 -19.23 0.58
C GLN A 59 9.40 -18.83 0.46
N ALA A 60 10.20 -19.20 1.45
CA ALA A 60 11.62 -18.88 1.46
C ALA A 60 12.36 -19.79 0.50
N THR A 61 13.12 -19.21 -0.43
CA THR A 61 13.96 -19.96 -1.38
C THR A 61 15.37 -19.41 -1.32
N VAL A 62 16.34 -20.28 -1.11
CA VAL A 62 17.75 -19.93 -1.03
C VAL A 62 18.50 -20.61 -2.16
N ASP A 63 19.27 -19.83 -2.92
CA ASP A 63 20.18 -20.37 -3.91
C ASP A 63 21.44 -20.94 -3.22
N ARG A 64 21.51 -22.26 -3.18
CA ARG A 64 22.58 -23.01 -2.51
C ARG A 64 23.92 -22.86 -3.21
N ASP A 65 23.89 -22.79 -4.54
CA ASP A 65 25.10 -22.79 -5.36
C ASP A 65 25.82 -21.44 -5.21
N VAL A 66 25.04 -20.35 -5.17
CA VAL A 66 25.56 -18.99 -4.92
C VAL A 66 26.13 -18.85 -3.50
N LEU A 67 25.46 -19.45 -2.51
CA LEU A 67 25.87 -19.33 -1.10
C LEU A 67 26.87 -20.38 -0.65
N GLY A 68 27.13 -21.40 -1.45
CA GLY A 68 28.07 -22.49 -1.13
C GLY A 68 27.65 -23.31 0.11
N ILE A 69 26.36 -23.46 0.38
CA ILE A 69 25.82 -24.16 1.56
C ILE A 69 25.22 -25.51 1.19
N SER A 70 25.16 -26.42 2.17
CA SER A 70 24.54 -27.72 1.96
C SER A 70 23.01 -27.60 1.82
N LYS A 71 22.41 -28.65 1.24
CA LYS A 71 20.94 -28.71 1.08
C LYS A 71 20.22 -28.65 2.43
N GLU A 72 20.72 -29.38 3.40
CA GLU A 72 20.16 -29.46 4.76
C GLU A 72 20.23 -28.10 5.48
N ALA A 73 21.33 -27.38 5.31
CA ALA A 73 21.49 -26.03 5.88
C ALA A 73 20.53 -25.03 5.23
N ALA A 74 20.32 -25.10 3.92
CA ALA A 74 19.37 -24.25 3.20
C ALA A 74 17.93 -24.52 3.65
N GLU A 75 17.52 -25.79 3.71
CA GLU A 75 16.19 -26.20 4.16
C GLU A 75 15.91 -25.79 5.61
N ALA A 76 16.86 -25.99 6.51
CA ALA A 76 16.72 -25.56 7.90
C ALA A 76 16.56 -24.04 8.04
N TRP A 77 17.31 -23.27 7.26
CA TRP A 77 17.18 -21.81 7.24
C TRP A 77 15.83 -21.36 6.68
N GLN A 78 15.38 -21.96 5.57
CA GLN A 78 14.09 -21.65 4.94
C GLN A 78 12.92 -21.90 5.90
N GLN A 79 12.90 -23.07 6.54
CA GLN A 79 11.87 -23.42 7.52
C GLN A 79 11.87 -22.45 8.71
N ARG A 80 13.05 -22.07 9.19
CA ARG A 80 13.16 -21.08 10.27
C ARG A 80 12.64 -19.71 9.84
N ALA A 81 13.00 -19.24 8.66
CA ALA A 81 12.57 -17.96 8.13
C ALA A 81 11.04 -17.90 7.96
N GLU A 82 10.43 -18.95 7.42
CA GLU A 82 8.99 -19.05 7.26
C GLU A 82 8.26 -19.08 8.61
N LYS A 83 8.79 -19.82 9.57
CA LYS A 83 8.21 -19.89 10.93
C LYS A 83 8.29 -18.54 11.65
N GLU A 84 9.42 -17.85 11.58
CA GLU A 84 9.59 -16.51 12.15
C GLU A 84 8.65 -15.50 11.48
N PHE A 85 8.52 -15.58 10.15
CA PHE A 85 7.58 -14.73 9.42
C PHE A 85 6.14 -15.00 9.86
N GLN A 86 5.71 -16.24 10.01
CA GLN A 86 4.37 -16.59 10.47
C GLN A 86 4.07 -16.05 11.87
N MET A 87 5.06 -16.13 12.79
CA MET A 87 4.91 -15.57 14.14
C MET A 87 4.78 -14.04 14.12
N TRP A 88 5.51 -13.36 13.23
CA TRP A 88 5.38 -11.93 13.03
C TRP A 88 4.05 -11.57 12.37
N ALA A 89 3.69 -12.23 11.28
CA ALA A 89 2.51 -11.94 10.45
C ALA A 89 1.18 -12.25 11.14
N GLY A 90 1.14 -13.33 11.92
CA GLY A 90 -0.08 -13.79 12.59
C GLY A 90 -0.48 -12.98 13.83
N ASN A 91 0.38 -12.09 14.32
CA ASN A 91 0.09 -11.28 15.50
C ASN A 91 0.05 -9.79 15.14
N ALA A 92 -1.12 -9.18 15.28
CA ALA A 92 -1.34 -7.77 14.98
C ALA A 92 -0.36 -6.84 15.71
N ARG A 93 0.01 -7.15 16.96
CA ARG A 93 0.97 -6.34 17.74
C ARG A 93 2.40 -6.41 17.21
N ASN A 94 2.73 -7.43 16.43
CA ASN A 94 4.05 -7.62 15.85
C ASN A 94 4.18 -6.95 14.48
N CYS A 95 3.16 -7.06 13.63
CA CYS A 95 3.21 -6.61 12.25
C CYS A 95 2.56 -5.24 11.99
N ASP A 96 1.51 -4.87 12.74
CA ASP A 96 0.81 -3.60 12.54
C ASP A 96 1.29 -2.53 13.55
N ALA A 97 1.56 -1.33 13.06
CA ALA A 97 1.94 -0.19 13.90
C ALA A 97 0.82 0.27 14.84
N LEU A 98 -0.43 0.02 14.48
CA LEU A 98 -1.61 0.27 15.31
C LEU A 98 -1.99 -0.93 16.19
N GLY A 99 -1.43 -2.11 15.92
CA GLY A 99 -1.70 -3.33 16.66
C GLY A 99 -3.12 -3.89 16.47
N LEU A 100 -3.79 -3.54 15.38
CA LEU A 100 -5.21 -3.87 15.12
C LEU A 100 -5.37 -5.01 14.12
N ASN A 101 -4.46 -5.11 13.13
CA ASN A 101 -4.60 -5.99 11.98
C ASN A 101 -3.45 -7.00 11.93
N THR A 102 -3.75 -8.25 11.57
CA THR A 102 -2.74 -9.22 11.15
C THR A 102 -2.19 -8.84 9.78
N PHE A 103 -1.08 -9.43 9.37
CA PHE A 103 -0.48 -9.16 8.07
C PHE A 103 -1.44 -9.47 6.91
N ASP A 104 -2.22 -10.54 7.01
CA ASP A 104 -3.24 -10.89 6.00
C ASP A 104 -4.32 -9.81 5.88
N SER A 105 -4.78 -9.29 7.02
CA SER A 105 -5.74 -8.19 7.05
C SER A 105 -5.16 -6.88 6.49
N LEU A 106 -3.87 -6.62 6.74
CA LEU A 106 -3.16 -5.47 6.14
C LEU A 106 -3.06 -5.62 4.62
N GLN A 107 -2.73 -6.80 4.09
CA GLN A 107 -2.71 -7.06 2.64
C GLN A 107 -4.09 -6.80 2.01
N GLN A 108 -5.17 -7.29 2.63
CA GLN A 108 -6.54 -7.02 2.18
C GLN A 108 -6.89 -5.54 2.21
N LEU A 109 -6.42 -4.81 3.23
CA LEU A 109 -6.62 -3.35 3.34
C LEU A 109 -5.87 -2.61 2.25
N VAL A 110 -4.63 -2.99 1.96
CA VAL A 110 -3.78 -2.38 0.93
C VAL A 110 -4.41 -2.52 -0.44
N ILE A 111 -4.78 -3.75 -0.85
CA ILE A 111 -5.39 -3.98 -2.18
C ILE A 111 -6.73 -3.25 -2.32
N LYS A 112 -7.56 -3.27 -1.28
CA LYS A 112 -8.82 -2.53 -1.26
C LYS A 112 -8.59 -1.02 -1.42
N SER A 113 -7.64 -0.46 -0.66
CA SER A 113 -7.32 0.97 -0.73
C SER A 113 -6.80 1.36 -2.10
N ALA A 114 -5.91 0.58 -2.69
CA ALA A 114 -5.38 0.81 -4.03
C ALA A 114 -6.48 0.77 -5.09
N LEU A 115 -7.39 -0.22 -5.04
CA LEU A 115 -8.49 -0.33 -6.01
C LEU A 115 -9.54 0.79 -5.88
N VAL A 116 -9.81 1.27 -4.67
CA VAL A 116 -10.84 2.31 -4.42
C VAL A 116 -10.27 3.71 -4.56
N SER A 117 -9.05 3.94 -4.10
CA SER A 117 -8.46 5.29 -4.01
C SER A 117 -7.34 5.55 -5.02
N GLY A 118 -6.93 4.53 -5.79
CA GLY A 118 -5.85 4.60 -6.79
C GLY A 118 -4.47 4.34 -6.19
N ASP A 119 -4.22 4.76 -4.95
CA ASP A 119 -2.93 4.61 -4.27
C ASP A 119 -3.10 4.07 -2.86
N CYS A 120 -2.05 3.44 -2.36
CA CYS A 120 -1.91 3.05 -0.96
C CYS A 120 -0.44 3.12 -0.57
N PHE A 121 -0.13 3.73 0.56
CA PHE A 121 1.22 3.86 1.06
C PHE A 121 1.42 2.99 2.29
N VAL A 122 2.58 2.37 2.39
CA VAL A 122 2.94 1.54 3.55
C VAL A 122 4.26 2.06 4.12
N LEU A 123 4.18 2.59 5.34
CA LEU A 123 5.36 3.04 6.07
C LEU A 123 5.92 1.87 6.89
N LEU A 124 7.20 1.58 6.69
CA LEU A 124 7.96 0.63 7.51
C LEU A 124 8.42 1.34 8.78
N LYS A 125 7.71 1.11 9.87
CA LYS A 125 8.00 1.74 11.16
C LYS A 125 8.92 0.86 12.00
N ARG A 126 10.02 1.43 12.50
CA ARG A 126 10.88 0.76 13.46
C ARG A 126 10.45 1.11 14.89
N VAL A 127 10.21 0.09 15.71
CA VAL A 127 9.76 0.22 17.09
C VAL A 127 10.69 -0.61 17.98
N PRO A 128 11.04 -0.17 19.18
CA PRO A 128 11.82 -0.98 20.09
C PRO A 128 11.14 -2.32 20.37
N SER A 129 11.90 -3.42 20.31
CA SER A 129 11.40 -4.74 20.69
C SER A 129 11.12 -4.82 22.19
N THR A 130 10.10 -5.58 22.55
CA THR A 130 9.71 -5.85 23.94
C THR A 130 9.58 -7.35 24.16
N LYS A 131 9.51 -7.80 25.42
CA LYS A 131 9.26 -9.22 25.72
C LYS A 131 7.95 -9.75 25.10
N MET A 132 6.94 -8.88 24.96
CA MET A 132 5.63 -9.22 24.38
C MET A 132 5.60 -9.12 22.86
N SER A 133 6.51 -8.37 22.26
CA SER A 133 6.63 -8.16 20.82
C SER A 133 8.13 -8.09 20.46
N PRO A 134 8.75 -9.22 20.13
CA PRO A 134 10.19 -9.28 19.88
C PRO A 134 10.62 -8.64 18.57
N TYR A 135 9.66 -8.38 17.66
CA TYR A 135 9.92 -7.82 16.35
C TYR A 135 9.91 -6.29 16.38
N SER A 136 10.93 -5.69 15.77
CA SER A 136 11.08 -4.22 15.73
C SER A 136 10.42 -3.58 14.51
N MET A 137 10.12 -4.34 13.45
CA MET A 137 9.50 -3.82 12.23
C MET A 137 7.98 -3.95 12.31
N ARG A 138 7.29 -2.84 12.05
CA ARG A 138 5.83 -2.79 11.93
C ARG A 138 5.43 -2.02 10.69
N LEU A 139 4.29 -2.41 10.13
CA LEU A 139 3.71 -1.76 8.96
C LEU A 139 2.66 -0.76 9.40
N HIS A 140 2.66 0.41 8.76
CA HIS A 140 1.60 1.40 8.91
C HIS A 140 1.02 1.75 7.55
N VAL A 141 -0.23 1.35 7.33
CA VAL A 141 -0.94 1.63 6.08
C VAL A 141 -1.50 3.04 6.15
N ILE A 142 -1.18 3.85 5.15
CA ILE A 142 -1.57 5.26 5.05
C ILE A 142 -2.42 5.44 3.80
N GLU A 143 -3.58 6.06 3.97
CA GLU A 143 -4.45 6.41 2.85
C GLU A 143 -3.82 7.47 1.94
N ALA A 144 -4.08 7.36 0.64
CA ALA A 144 -3.55 8.25 -0.37
C ALA A 144 -3.83 9.75 -0.12
N ASP A 145 -4.96 10.08 0.50
CA ASP A 145 -5.33 11.48 0.79
C ASP A 145 -4.47 12.15 1.86
N ARG A 146 -3.73 11.35 2.63
CA ARG A 146 -2.82 11.86 3.67
C ARG A 146 -1.44 12.20 3.13
N ILE A 147 -1.15 11.82 1.89
CA ILE A 147 0.13 12.10 1.23
C ILE A 147 -0.14 13.05 0.07
N SER A 148 0.27 14.28 0.24
CA SER A 148 0.13 15.34 -0.76
C SER A 148 1.18 16.41 -0.53
N THR A 149 1.43 17.22 -1.53
CA THR A 149 2.26 18.41 -1.39
C THR A 149 1.51 19.45 -0.53
N PRO A 150 2.04 19.88 0.62
CA PRO A 150 1.35 20.84 1.47
C PRO A 150 1.13 22.18 0.76
N ILE A 151 -0.07 22.74 0.85
CA ILE A 151 -0.46 23.99 0.19
C ILE A 151 0.44 25.18 0.64
N TRP A 152 0.83 25.18 1.91
CA TRP A 152 1.70 26.19 2.50
C TRP A 152 3.17 26.06 2.06
N CYS A 153 3.56 24.93 1.43
CA CYS A 153 4.89 24.69 0.89
C CYS A 153 5.07 25.12 -0.58
N ARG A 154 4.12 25.84 -1.18
CA ARG A 154 4.18 26.23 -2.60
C ARG A 154 5.54 26.81 -3.03
N ASN A 155 6.13 27.69 -2.22
CA ASN A 155 7.45 28.24 -2.49
C ASN A 155 8.58 27.23 -2.27
N ALA A 156 8.44 26.32 -1.32
CA ALA A 156 9.39 25.23 -1.07
C ALA A 156 9.31 24.16 -2.17
N VAL A 157 8.11 23.89 -2.69
CA VAL A 157 7.86 23.02 -3.86
C VAL A 157 8.64 23.50 -5.07
N LEU A 158 8.52 24.78 -5.41
CA LEU A 158 9.23 25.39 -6.55
C LEU A 158 10.75 25.38 -6.36
N ARG A 159 11.24 25.57 -5.14
CA ARG A 159 12.68 25.58 -4.83
C ARG A 159 13.27 24.19 -4.66
N ASN A 160 12.53 23.26 -4.07
CA ASN A 160 13.02 21.95 -3.66
C ASN A 160 12.57 20.82 -4.59
N GLY A 161 11.75 21.10 -5.62
CA GLY A 161 11.28 20.09 -6.57
C GLY A 161 10.34 19.06 -5.95
N ILE A 162 9.63 19.38 -4.86
CA ILE A 162 8.66 18.48 -4.24
C ILE A 162 7.46 18.35 -5.17
N THR A 163 7.13 17.12 -5.55
CA THR A 163 5.97 16.82 -6.40
C THR A 163 5.17 15.70 -5.75
N ASP A 164 3.85 15.88 -5.64
CA ASP A 164 2.91 14.92 -5.06
C ASP A 164 3.32 14.39 -3.66
N GLY A 165 3.92 15.26 -2.86
CA GLY A 165 4.40 14.93 -1.51
C GLY A 165 5.75 14.20 -1.48
N VAL A 166 6.36 13.94 -2.64
CA VAL A 166 7.67 13.29 -2.74
C VAL A 166 8.76 14.36 -2.71
N VAL A 167 9.70 14.22 -1.78
CA VAL A 167 10.90 15.06 -1.67
C VAL A 167 12.06 14.33 -2.35
N PRO A 168 12.67 14.90 -3.41
CA PRO A 168 13.83 14.30 -4.05
C PRO A 168 15.00 14.15 -3.07
N GLU A 169 15.75 13.07 -3.20
CA GLU A 169 16.94 12.80 -2.40
C GLU A 169 17.97 13.96 -2.51
N GLY A 170 18.60 14.31 -1.40
CA GLY A 170 19.57 15.42 -1.32
C GLY A 170 18.96 16.82 -1.23
N LYS A 171 17.64 16.94 -1.12
CA LYS A 171 16.95 18.21 -0.90
C LYS A 171 16.58 18.40 0.58
N PRO A 172 16.50 19.65 1.09
CA PRO A 172 16.05 19.91 2.45
C PRO A 172 14.64 19.33 2.68
N GLY A 173 14.49 18.48 3.69
CA GLY A 173 13.23 17.78 4.00
C GLY A 173 13.18 16.31 3.56
N ALA A 174 14.22 15.77 2.91
CA ALA A 174 14.42 14.35 2.73
C ALA A 174 15.14 13.79 3.97
N GLY A 175 14.38 13.28 4.94
CA GLY A 175 14.89 12.71 6.16
C GLY A 175 13.82 11.92 6.89
#